data_87273289d300b2cd0d8ee994a6d18b98
#
_entry.id   87273289d300b2cd0d8ee994a6d18b98
#
_cell.length_a   1.000
_cell.length_b   1.000
_cell.length_c   1.000
_cell.angle_alpha   90.00
_cell.angle_beta   90.00
_cell.angle_gamma   90.00
#
_symmetry.space_group_name_H-M   'P 1'
#
loop_
_entity.id
_entity.type
_entity.pdbx_description
1 polymer ?
#
loop_
_entity_poly.entity_id
_entity_poly.type
_entity_poly.pdbx_seq_one_letter_code
_entity_poly.pdbx_strand_id
1 'polypeptide(L)'
;MKTIINKQLFVIFVIILMGCFLHSTRLKAQDAQFSQFYNSPLTLNPSLTGAFNGGIRLLANYKDQWRSVSAPYKTFAFSCDMGLGKKTQKTGFLGAGISFLSDKAGDSQLGINQVNLSLAYHVQISGYHTLSGGIMGGFAQRSINFNNLQWSSQYIDGKYDPNLPSYETGYSNNKSYSDFGAGLQWTYSKGEMYTTANNQFNMNAGIAFFHVSQPNVSFYSASKDNLPIKMAIHTNILIGFKNSKRSLIPSFEYVQQGPLKNIVAGVLLRLKLIDESKYTGFIKGAAISLGGHCRIGDAVIPQIMMEFASYAIGLSYDVNTSGLTSVTSGKGGFEISLRYLNPNPFTGKSITTKTPRFFN
;
A
#
# COMPACT_ATOMS: atom_id res chain seq x y z
N MET A 1 -3.05 -60.17 -9.79
CA MET A 1 -2.90 -59.13 -8.72
C MET A 1 -2.33 -57.82 -9.21
N LYS A 2 -1.29 -57.73 -10.02
CA LYS A 2 -0.71 -56.45 -10.56
C LYS A 2 -1.71 -55.62 -11.41
N THR A 3 -2.59 -56.23 -12.19
CA THR A 3 -3.55 -55.53 -13.06
C THR A 3 -4.70 -54.85 -12.31
N ILE A 4 -5.06 -55.35 -11.13
CA ILE A 4 -6.13 -54.79 -10.28
C ILE A 4 -5.60 -53.55 -9.54
N ILE A 5 -4.36 -53.56 -9.07
CA ILE A 5 -3.69 -52.43 -8.41
C ILE A 5 -3.54 -51.24 -9.37
N ASN A 6 -3.19 -51.48 -10.64
CA ASN A 6 -3.10 -50.42 -11.64
C ASN A 6 -4.45 -49.76 -11.96
N LYS A 7 -5.54 -50.52 -11.97
CA LYS A 7 -6.89 -49.95 -12.16
C LYS A 7 -7.33 -49.06 -10.97
N GLN A 8 -7.05 -49.50 -9.76
CA GLN A 8 -7.38 -48.71 -8.56
C GLN A 8 -6.57 -47.41 -8.50
N LEU A 9 -5.26 -47.47 -8.78
CA LEU A 9 -4.41 -46.27 -8.85
C LEU A 9 -4.88 -45.29 -9.97
N PHE A 10 -5.30 -45.78 -11.11
CA PHE A 10 -5.83 -44.97 -12.17
C PHE A 10 -7.16 -44.30 -11.77
N VAL A 11 -8.07 -45.00 -11.12
CA VAL A 11 -9.33 -44.44 -10.60
C VAL A 11 -9.07 -43.36 -9.53
N ILE A 12 -8.13 -43.60 -8.61
CA ILE A 12 -7.73 -42.62 -7.59
C ILE A 12 -7.13 -41.39 -8.25
N PHE A 13 -6.27 -41.56 -9.27
CA PHE A 13 -5.67 -40.46 -10.02
C PHE A 13 -6.74 -39.63 -10.76
N VAL A 14 -7.73 -40.27 -11.37
CA VAL A 14 -8.85 -39.57 -12.05
C VAL A 14 -9.73 -38.84 -11.05
N ILE A 15 -9.99 -39.40 -9.86
CA ILE A 15 -10.76 -38.75 -8.80
C ILE A 15 -10.01 -37.52 -8.26
N ILE A 16 -8.68 -37.60 -8.08
CA ILE A 16 -7.85 -36.47 -7.67
C ILE A 16 -7.83 -35.40 -8.76
N LEU A 17 -7.70 -35.79 -10.03
CA LEU A 17 -7.74 -34.87 -11.17
C LEU A 17 -9.11 -34.16 -11.26
N MET A 18 -10.19 -34.93 -11.11
CA MET A 18 -11.57 -34.38 -11.11
C MET A 18 -11.85 -33.48 -9.90
N GLY A 19 -11.27 -33.78 -8.74
CA GLY A 19 -11.31 -32.92 -7.56
C GLY A 19 -10.58 -31.58 -7.76
N CYS A 20 -9.50 -31.55 -8.51
CA CYS A 20 -8.78 -30.31 -8.88
C CYS A 20 -9.58 -29.40 -9.83
N PHE A 21 -10.42 -29.98 -10.71
CA PHE A 21 -11.28 -29.19 -11.63
C PHE A 21 -12.55 -28.62 -10.97
N LEU A 22 -12.98 -29.13 -9.81
CA LEU A 22 -14.17 -28.65 -9.11
C LEU A 22 -13.93 -27.43 -8.21
N HIS A 23 -12.68 -26.97 -8.05
CA HIS A 23 -12.40 -25.72 -7.39
C HIS A 23 -12.63 -24.55 -8.39
N SER A 24 -13.89 -24.16 -8.56
CA SER A 24 -14.21 -22.86 -9.14
C SER A 24 -13.67 -21.78 -8.17
N THR A 25 -12.45 -21.33 -8.39
CA THR A 25 -11.91 -20.15 -7.71
C THR A 25 -12.75 -18.96 -8.15
N ARG A 26 -13.64 -18.49 -7.27
CA ARG A 26 -14.32 -17.21 -7.46
C ARG A 26 -13.21 -16.15 -7.54
N LEU A 27 -13.03 -15.57 -8.71
CA LEU A 27 -12.14 -14.45 -8.92
C LEU A 27 -12.66 -13.29 -8.07
N LYS A 28 -11.94 -12.95 -7.01
CA LYS A 28 -12.22 -11.78 -6.18
C LYS A 28 -11.21 -10.71 -6.55
N ALA A 29 -11.69 -9.48 -6.75
CA ALA A 29 -10.82 -8.35 -7.03
C ALA A 29 -10.00 -8.00 -5.78
N GLN A 30 -8.74 -7.63 -5.99
CA GLN A 30 -7.85 -7.10 -4.97
C GLN A 30 -7.90 -5.58 -4.98
N ASP A 31 -7.71 -4.96 -3.81
CA ASP A 31 -7.54 -3.50 -3.71
C ASP A 31 -6.29 -3.05 -4.48
N ALA A 32 -6.32 -1.80 -4.94
CA ALA A 32 -5.17 -1.15 -5.52
C ALA A 32 -4.00 -1.10 -4.54
N GLN A 33 -2.80 -1.43 -5.03
CA GLN A 33 -1.58 -1.47 -4.23
C GLN A 33 -0.48 -0.62 -4.86
N PHE A 34 0.26 0.10 -4.02
CA PHE A 34 1.42 0.86 -4.42
C PHE A 34 2.69 0.02 -4.32
N SER A 35 3.58 0.19 -5.28
CA SER A 35 4.90 -0.42 -5.28
C SER A 35 5.81 0.23 -4.23
N GLN A 36 5.59 1.53 -3.97
CA GLN A 36 6.20 2.30 -2.90
C GLN A 36 5.30 2.30 -1.65
N PHE A 37 4.92 1.11 -1.14
CA PHE A 37 3.94 0.94 -0.05
C PHE A 37 4.25 1.77 1.20
N TYR A 38 5.53 2.00 1.52
CA TYR A 38 5.96 2.82 2.66
C TYR A 38 5.68 4.32 2.47
N ASN A 39 5.45 4.79 1.24
CA ASN A 39 5.02 6.16 0.93
C ASN A 39 3.48 6.32 0.95
N SER A 40 2.74 5.29 1.33
CA SER A 40 1.28 5.32 1.52
C SER A 40 0.88 4.70 2.87
N PRO A 41 1.38 5.22 4.00
CA PRO A 41 1.30 4.57 5.31
C PRO A 41 -0.14 4.36 5.80
N LEU A 42 -1.08 5.26 5.53
CA LEU A 42 -2.45 5.13 6.02
C LEU A 42 -3.25 4.05 5.25
N THR A 43 -2.83 3.70 4.04
CA THR A 43 -3.40 2.56 3.29
C THR A 43 -2.74 1.23 3.66
N LEU A 44 -1.57 1.29 4.31
CA LEU A 44 -0.79 0.15 4.76
C LEU A 44 -1.19 -0.30 6.18
N ASN A 45 -1.30 0.65 7.11
CA ASN A 45 -1.64 0.36 8.50
C ASN A 45 -2.17 1.62 9.21
N PRO A 46 -3.38 1.62 9.79
CA PRO A 46 -3.92 2.76 10.54
C PRO A 46 -3.05 3.17 11.74
N SER A 47 -2.31 2.24 12.34
CA SER A 47 -1.40 2.55 13.46
C SER A 47 -0.18 3.41 13.07
N LEU A 48 0.05 3.63 11.76
CA LEU A 48 1.07 4.55 11.25
C LEU A 48 0.64 6.02 11.26
N THR A 49 -0.62 6.31 11.60
CA THR A 49 -1.16 7.66 11.67
C THR A 49 -0.43 8.49 12.72
N GLY A 50 0.21 9.58 12.31
CA GLY A 50 1.03 10.41 13.22
C GLY A 50 2.40 9.83 13.57
N ALA A 51 2.74 8.60 13.12
CA ALA A 51 4.00 7.92 13.42
C ALA A 51 5.16 8.40 12.51
N PHE A 52 5.56 9.64 12.64
CA PHE A 52 6.68 10.24 11.89
C PHE A 52 7.36 11.34 12.69
N ASN A 53 8.56 11.75 12.28
CA ASN A 53 9.30 12.84 12.94
C ASN A 53 8.87 14.18 12.34
N GLY A 54 7.85 14.80 12.92
CA GLY A 54 7.29 16.07 12.46
C GLY A 54 5.94 16.37 13.09
N GLY A 55 5.35 17.47 12.70
CA GLY A 55 4.02 17.88 13.16
C GLY A 55 2.93 17.41 12.21
N ILE A 56 3.08 17.69 10.92
CA ILE A 56 2.14 17.33 9.87
C ILE A 56 2.90 16.62 8.75
N ARG A 57 2.32 15.56 8.23
CA ARG A 57 2.78 14.84 7.04
C ARG A 57 1.71 14.88 5.95
N LEU A 58 2.10 15.28 4.74
CA LEU A 58 1.29 15.20 3.54
C LEU A 58 1.95 14.22 2.58
N LEU A 59 1.16 13.35 1.99
CA LEU A 59 1.61 12.37 1.00
C LEU A 59 0.65 12.35 -0.18
N ALA A 60 1.21 12.26 -1.39
CA ALA A 60 0.46 12.05 -2.61
C ALA A 60 1.16 10.99 -3.44
N ASN A 61 0.40 10.00 -3.92
CA ASN A 61 0.89 8.91 -4.75
C ASN A 61 0.05 8.82 -6.01
N TYR A 62 0.71 8.64 -7.15
CA TYR A 62 0.06 8.35 -8.42
C TYR A 62 0.70 7.14 -9.06
N LYS A 63 -0.11 6.18 -9.50
CA LYS A 63 0.31 4.98 -10.22
C LYS A 63 -0.48 4.84 -11.51
N ASP A 64 0.22 4.50 -12.60
CA ASP A 64 -0.34 4.21 -13.91
C ASP A 64 0.19 2.86 -14.36
N GLN A 65 -0.69 1.87 -14.50
CA GLN A 65 -0.31 0.47 -14.71
C GLN A 65 -0.96 -0.08 -15.99
N TRP A 66 -0.20 -0.93 -16.73
CA TRP A 66 -0.65 -1.65 -17.92
C TRP A 66 -1.17 -0.79 -19.08
N ARG A 67 -0.67 0.41 -19.23
CA ARG A 67 -0.99 1.32 -20.35
C ARG A 67 -0.73 0.71 -21.74
N SER A 68 0.14 -0.31 -21.83
CA SER A 68 0.49 -0.96 -23.08
C SER A 68 -0.52 -2.02 -23.56
N VAL A 69 -1.49 -2.41 -22.72
CA VAL A 69 -2.41 -3.53 -22.99
C VAL A 69 -3.82 -3.05 -23.30
N SER A 70 -4.37 -2.14 -22.48
CA SER A 70 -5.74 -1.63 -22.60
C SER A 70 -5.85 -0.26 -21.96
N ALA A 71 -7.07 0.17 -21.63
CA ALA A 71 -7.27 1.34 -20.78
C ALA A 71 -6.52 1.14 -19.44
N PRO A 72 -5.58 2.06 -19.10
CA PRO A 72 -4.68 1.86 -17.99
C PRO A 72 -5.40 1.87 -16.64
N TYR A 73 -4.84 1.13 -15.69
CA TYR A 73 -5.22 1.24 -14.29
C TYR A 73 -4.56 2.49 -13.70
N LYS A 74 -5.36 3.42 -13.22
CA LYS A 74 -4.89 4.69 -12.64
C LYS A 74 -5.31 4.78 -11.20
N THR A 75 -4.32 4.80 -10.31
CA THR A 75 -4.53 4.93 -8.88
C THR A 75 -3.95 6.24 -8.40
N PHE A 76 -4.72 7.01 -7.67
CA PHE A 76 -4.29 8.20 -6.96
C PHE A 76 -4.62 8.06 -5.48
N ALA A 77 -3.65 8.35 -4.61
CA ALA A 77 -3.87 8.43 -3.18
C ALA A 77 -3.30 9.73 -2.64
N PHE A 78 -4.01 10.30 -1.67
CA PHE A 78 -3.57 11.45 -0.89
C PHE A 78 -3.82 11.16 0.59
N SER A 79 -2.89 11.58 1.44
CA SER A 79 -3.10 11.53 2.88
C SER A 79 -2.50 12.73 3.60
N CYS A 80 -3.17 13.12 4.69
CA CYS A 80 -2.72 14.12 5.63
C CYS A 80 -2.85 13.56 7.03
N ASP A 81 -1.77 13.56 7.79
CA ASP A 81 -1.80 13.09 9.17
C ASP A 81 -0.89 13.92 10.08
N MET A 82 -1.23 13.92 11.37
CA MET A 82 -0.55 14.69 12.38
C MET A 82 -0.44 13.93 13.70
N GLY A 83 0.58 14.23 14.48
CA GLY A 83 0.73 13.72 15.85
C GLY A 83 0.43 14.82 16.87
N LEU A 84 -0.61 14.60 17.66
CA LEU A 84 -1.09 15.52 18.67
C LEU A 84 -0.45 15.21 20.04
N GLY A 85 0.06 16.22 20.72
CA GLY A 85 0.62 16.05 22.07
C GLY A 85 2.02 15.43 22.14
N LYS A 86 2.72 15.22 21.01
CA LYS A 86 4.07 14.61 20.96
C LYS A 86 5.10 15.21 21.94
N LYS A 87 4.96 16.48 22.31
CA LYS A 87 5.93 17.19 23.19
C LYS A 87 5.45 17.34 24.63
N THR A 88 4.16 17.29 24.86
CA THR A 88 3.57 17.55 26.18
C THR A 88 3.39 16.27 27.00
N GLN A 89 3.23 15.15 26.34
CA GLN A 89 3.01 13.87 27.01
C GLN A 89 4.29 13.03 27.02
N LYS A 90 4.73 12.65 28.21
CA LYS A 90 5.96 11.86 28.43
C LYS A 90 5.81 10.38 28.06
N THR A 91 4.59 9.86 28.03
CA THR A 91 4.30 8.43 27.93
C THR A 91 3.64 8.02 26.60
N GLY A 92 3.04 8.96 25.87
CA GLY A 92 2.38 8.65 24.59
C GLY A 92 1.81 9.89 23.93
N PHE A 93 1.26 9.72 22.71
CA PHE A 93 0.58 10.78 21.97
C PHE A 93 -0.47 10.20 21.02
N LEU A 94 -1.42 11.05 20.62
CA LEU A 94 -2.47 10.69 19.66
C LEU A 94 -2.05 11.05 18.25
N GLY A 95 -2.29 10.16 17.28
CA GLY A 95 -2.23 10.42 15.85
C GLY A 95 -3.63 10.59 15.27
N ALA A 96 -3.82 11.58 14.40
CA ALA A 96 -5.05 11.77 13.64
C ALA A 96 -4.73 12.01 12.16
N GLY A 97 -5.53 11.45 11.25
CA GLY A 97 -5.29 11.58 9.84
C GLY A 97 -6.51 11.33 8.98
N ILE A 98 -6.44 11.83 7.75
CA ILE A 98 -7.40 11.59 6.69
C ILE A 98 -6.67 11.06 5.47
N SER A 99 -7.28 10.11 4.77
CA SER A 99 -6.78 9.62 3.49
C SER A 99 -7.88 9.55 2.45
N PHE A 100 -7.49 9.79 1.20
CA PHE A 100 -8.31 9.67 0.01
C PHE A 100 -7.63 8.70 -0.96
N LEU A 101 -8.40 7.79 -1.53
CA LEU A 101 -7.97 6.89 -2.60
C LEU A 101 -8.97 6.97 -3.74
N SER A 102 -8.46 7.11 -4.96
CA SER A 102 -9.23 6.97 -6.20
C SER A 102 -8.51 5.99 -7.11
N ASP A 103 -9.20 4.95 -7.52
CA ASP A 103 -8.70 3.94 -8.46
C ASP A 103 -9.68 3.78 -9.60
N LYS A 104 -9.18 3.63 -10.83
CA LYS A 104 -9.98 3.37 -12.04
C LYS A 104 -9.27 2.34 -12.89
N ALA A 105 -10.03 1.35 -13.34
CA ALA A 105 -9.52 0.20 -14.05
C ALA A 105 -10.32 -0.11 -15.32
N GLY A 106 -9.61 -0.33 -16.41
CA GLY A 106 -10.15 -0.90 -17.65
C GLY A 106 -11.18 -0.03 -18.40
N ASP A 107 -11.73 -0.60 -19.47
CA ASP A 107 -12.66 0.09 -20.38
C ASP A 107 -14.02 0.41 -19.74
N SER A 108 -14.47 -0.44 -18.82
CA SER A 108 -15.68 -0.20 -18.02
C SER A 108 -15.53 0.93 -17.01
N GLN A 109 -14.29 1.47 -16.86
CA GLN A 109 -13.95 2.47 -15.83
C GLN A 109 -14.40 2.03 -14.43
N LEU A 110 -14.26 0.69 -14.16
CA LEU A 110 -14.52 0.19 -12.81
C LEU A 110 -13.67 0.97 -11.83
N GLY A 111 -14.31 1.75 -10.98
CA GLY A 111 -13.64 2.69 -10.09
C GLY A 111 -14.01 2.48 -8.63
N ILE A 112 -13.13 2.96 -7.76
CA ILE A 112 -13.40 3.14 -6.35
C ILE A 112 -12.91 4.51 -5.93
N ASN A 113 -13.75 5.25 -5.20
CA ASN A 113 -13.35 6.45 -4.48
C ASN A 113 -13.59 6.20 -3.00
N GLN A 114 -12.57 6.40 -2.18
CA GLN A 114 -12.61 6.08 -0.75
C GLN A 114 -12.03 7.23 0.06
N VAL A 115 -12.72 7.62 1.13
CA VAL A 115 -12.25 8.59 2.12
C VAL A 115 -12.24 7.90 3.48
N ASN A 116 -11.12 7.95 4.18
CA ASN A 116 -10.95 7.34 5.49
C ASN A 116 -10.45 8.36 6.51
N LEU A 117 -10.95 8.26 7.73
CA LEU A 117 -10.43 8.90 8.92
C LEU A 117 -9.69 7.85 9.75
N SER A 118 -8.50 8.18 10.21
CA SER A 118 -7.65 7.28 11.00
C SER A 118 -7.27 7.94 12.31
N LEU A 119 -7.32 7.17 13.40
CA LEU A 119 -6.87 7.56 14.71
C LEU A 119 -5.91 6.50 15.23
N ALA A 120 -4.80 6.92 15.83
CA ALA A 120 -3.82 6.03 16.43
C ALA A 120 -3.34 6.56 17.77
N TYR A 121 -3.04 5.66 18.68
CA TYR A 121 -2.40 6.00 19.94
C TYR A 121 -1.03 5.33 20.05
N HIS A 122 -0.01 6.11 20.37
CA HIS A 122 1.38 5.70 20.42
C HIS A 122 1.85 5.74 21.87
N VAL A 123 2.26 4.59 22.41
CA VAL A 123 2.76 4.46 23.78
C VAL A 123 4.26 4.16 23.75
N GLN A 124 5.05 5.00 24.40
CA GLN A 124 6.47 4.72 24.60
C GLN A 124 6.64 3.77 25.78
N ILE A 125 7.01 2.53 25.52
CA ILE A 125 7.22 1.48 26.54
C ILE A 125 8.59 1.67 27.22
N SER A 126 9.58 2.05 26.44
CA SER A 126 10.94 2.32 26.93
C SER A 126 11.62 3.40 26.08
N GLY A 127 12.84 3.81 26.42
CA GLY A 127 13.57 4.86 25.69
C GLY A 127 13.68 4.66 24.17
N TYR A 128 13.56 3.42 23.68
CA TYR A 128 13.72 3.09 22.26
C TYR A 128 12.51 2.37 21.65
N HIS A 129 11.56 1.90 22.47
CA HIS A 129 10.44 1.07 22.02
C HIS A 129 9.13 1.84 22.13
N THR A 130 8.38 1.89 21.03
CA THR A 130 7.03 2.44 20.98
C THR A 130 6.08 1.38 20.44
N LEU A 131 4.96 1.17 21.12
CA LEU A 131 3.83 0.37 20.65
C LEU A 131 2.72 1.31 20.20
N SER A 132 2.11 1.02 19.07
CA SER A 132 1.06 1.85 18.48
C SER A 132 -0.14 0.99 18.11
N GLY A 133 -1.33 1.44 18.46
CA GLY A 133 -2.59 0.88 17.99
C GLY A 133 -3.37 1.92 17.22
N GLY A 134 -3.98 1.54 16.12
CA GLY A 134 -4.75 2.45 15.27
C GLY A 134 -6.04 1.83 14.77
N ILE A 135 -7.04 2.68 14.54
CA ILE A 135 -8.32 2.34 13.92
C ILE A 135 -8.59 3.27 12.75
N MET A 136 -9.34 2.79 11.79
CA MET A 136 -9.77 3.53 10.62
C MET A 136 -11.26 3.28 10.39
N GLY A 137 -11.98 4.35 10.05
CA GLY A 137 -13.34 4.27 9.56
C GLY A 137 -13.49 5.16 8.33
N GLY A 138 -14.21 4.70 7.32
CA GLY A 138 -14.36 5.43 6.08
C GLY A 138 -15.61 5.08 5.29
N PHE A 139 -15.73 5.79 4.19
CA PHE A 139 -16.79 5.63 3.21
C PHE A 139 -16.17 5.42 1.84
N ALA A 140 -16.66 4.41 1.13
CA ALA A 140 -16.22 4.09 -0.21
C ALA A 140 -17.42 4.02 -1.18
N GLN A 141 -17.19 4.48 -2.41
CA GLN A 141 -18.09 4.36 -3.52
C GLN A 141 -17.40 3.65 -4.67
N ARG A 142 -17.93 2.49 -5.07
CA ARG A 142 -17.57 1.83 -6.33
C ARG A 142 -18.48 2.32 -7.44
N SER A 143 -17.91 2.46 -8.63
CA SER A 143 -18.64 2.87 -9.83
C SER A 143 -18.23 2.02 -11.02
N ILE A 144 -19.14 1.80 -11.94
CA ILE A 144 -18.89 1.12 -13.21
C ILE A 144 -19.73 1.77 -14.31
N ASN A 145 -19.17 1.88 -15.50
CA ASN A 145 -19.91 2.35 -16.67
C ASN A 145 -20.33 1.16 -17.53
N PHE A 146 -21.55 0.67 -17.34
CA PHE A 146 -22.11 -0.43 -18.10
C PHE A 146 -22.27 -0.11 -19.59
N ASN A 147 -22.42 1.17 -19.97
CA ASN A 147 -22.56 1.58 -21.37
C ASN A 147 -21.28 1.37 -22.20
N ASN A 148 -20.13 1.26 -21.55
CA ASN A 148 -18.85 0.98 -22.22
C ASN A 148 -18.61 -0.53 -22.40
N LEU A 149 -19.50 -1.38 -21.89
CA LEU A 149 -19.37 -2.82 -21.99
C LEU A 149 -20.05 -3.34 -23.26
N GLN A 150 -19.49 -4.38 -23.82
CA GLN A 150 -20.07 -5.12 -24.95
C GLN A 150 -20.52 -6.49 -24.45
N TRP A 151 -21.77 -6.82 -24.71
CA TRP A 151 -22.39 -8.04 -24.22
C TRP A 151 -22.51 -9.07 -25.34
N SER A 152 -22.42 -10.34 -25.03
CA SER A 152 -22.54 -11.42 -26.01
C SER A 152 -23.86 -11.39 -26.79
N SER A 153 -24.94 -10.92 -26.16
CA SER A 153 -26.25 -10.70 -26.78
C SER A 153 -26.26 -9.63 -27.88
N GLN A 154 -25.25 -8.77 -27.92
CA GLN A 154 -25.09 -7.69 -28.89
C GLN A 154 -24.21 -8.08 -30.08
N TYR A 155 -23.93 -9.38 -30.27
CA TYR A 155 -23.18 -9.88 -31.40
C TYR A 155 -24.06 -10.72 -32.31
N ILE A 156 -24.10 -10.36 -33.62
CA ILE A 156 -24.73 -11.15 -34.70
C ILE A 156 -23.64 -11.46 -35.72
N ASP A 157 -23.50 -12.73 -36.07
CA ASP A 157 -22.48 -13.21 -37.05
C ASP A 157 -21.05 -12.73 -36.75
N GLY A 158 -20.73 -12.66 -35.44
CA GLY A 158 -19.41 -12.25 -34.97
C GLY A 158 -19.15 -10.73 -35.04
N LYS A 159 -20.17 -9.91 -35.36
CA LYS A 159 -20.09 -8.45 -35.40
C LYS A 159 -20.89 -7.84 -34.26
N TYR A 160 -20.30 -6.85 -33.60
CA TYR A 160 -20.96 -6.05 -32.55
C TYR A 160 -21.95 -5.07 -33.17
N ASP A 161 -23.20 -5.08 -32.62
CA ASP A 161 -24.24 -4.10 -32.95
C ASP A 161 -24.70 -3.42 -31.65
N PRO A 162 -24.40 -2.12 -31.45
CA PRO A 162 -24.78 -1.38 -30.25
C PRO A 162 -26.29 -1.16 -30.11
N ASN A 163 -27.07 -1.35 -31.19
CA ASN A 163 -28.54 -1.19 -31.16
C ASN A 163 -29.27 -2.40 -30.58
N LEU A 164 -28.56 -3.52 -30.44
CA LEU A 164 -29.12 -4.72 -29.82
C LEU A 164 -29.21 -4.58 -28.29
N PRO A 165 -30.26 -5.08 -27.65
CA PRO A 165 -30.42 -5.02 -26.23
C PRO A 165 -29.37 -5.90 -25.53
N SER A 166 -28.79 -5.38 -24.46
CA SER A 166 -27.84 -6.15 -23.63
C SER A 166 -28.50 -7.26 -22.82
N TYR A 167 -29.82 -7.15 -22.56
CA TYR A 167 -30.63 -7.98 -21.64
C TYR A 167 -30.13 -7.99 -20.18
N GLU A 168 -29.13 -7.16 -19.85
CA GLU A 168 -28.65 -6.99 -18.48
C GLU A 168 -29.60 -6.04 -17.72
N THR A 169 -30.13 -6.53 -16.61
CA THR A 169 -31.09 -5.78 -15.77
C THR A 169 -30.74 -5.90 -14.30
N GLY A 170 -31.32 -5.02 -13.47
CA GLY A 170 -31.18 -5.12 -12.01
C GLY A 170 -29.82 -4.69 -11.44
N TYR A 171 -29.02 -3.96 -12.20
CA TYR A 171 -27.74 -3.39 -11.76
C TYR A 171 -27.85 -1.91 -11.40
N SER A 172 -26.91 -1.46 -10.59
CA SER A 172 -26.69 -0.05 -10.28
C SER A 172 -25.28 0.34 -10.74
N ASN A 173 -25.13 1.53 -11.33
CA ASN A 173 -23.85 2.06 -11.75
C ASN A 173 -22.92 2.42 -10.57
N ASN A 174 -23.51 2.57 -9.38
CA ASN A 174 -22.79 2.98 -8.18
C ASN A 174 -23.17 2.10 -6.98
N LYS A 175 -22.18 1.76 -6.17
CA LYS A 175 -22.37 1.05 -4.90
C LYS A 175 -21.55 1.72 -3.82
N SER A 176 -22.22 2.19 -2.78
CA SER A 176 -21.57 2.84 -1.62
C SER A 176 -21.61 1.92 -0.42
N TYR A 177 -20.57 2.01 0.42
CA TYR A 177 -20.46 1.23 1.65
C TYR A 177 -19.53 1.93 2.65
N SER A 178 -19.71 1.60 3.93
CA SER A 178 -18.79 1.99 4.99
C SER A 178 -17.73 0.91 5.19
N ASP A 179 -16.51 1.33 5.48
CA ASP A 179 -15.37 0.46 5.66
C ASP A 179 -14.66 0.74 6.97
N PHE A 180 -14.17 -0.30 7.62
CA PHE A 180 -13.48 -0.21 8.90
C PHE A 180 -12.21 -1.06 8.88
N GLY A 181 -11.20 -0.56 9.61
CA GLY A 181 -9.93 -1.25 9.75
C GLY A 181 -9.29 -0.96 11.10
N ALA A 182 -8.35 -1.81 11.46
CA ALA A 182 -7.54 -1.67 12.67
C ALA A 182 -6.13 -2.20 12.44
N GLY A 183 -5.17 -1.71 13.23
CA GLY A 183 -3.81 -2.18 13.13
C GLY A 183 -3.00 -1.96 14.38
N LEU A 184 -1.93 -2.71 14.47
CA LEU A 184 -0.92 -2.62 15.52
C LEU A 184 0.46 -2.45 14.89
N GLN A 185 1.33 -1.74 15.56
CA GLN A 185 2.72 -1.52 15.16
C GLN A 185 3.63 -1.46 16.35
N TRP A 186 4.78 -2.04 16.21
CA TRP A 186 5.92 -1.87 17.09
C TRP A 186 7.03 -1.10 16.36
N THR A 187 7.62 -0.13 17.05
CA THR A 187 8.74 0.65 16.52
C THR A 187 9.90 0.60 17.51
N TYR A 188 11.07 0.28 17.01
CA TYR A 188 12.35 0.44 17.69
C TYR A 188 13.13 1.57 17.03
N SER A 189 13.59 2.55 17.81
CA SER A 189 14.30 3.71 17.25
C SER A 189 15.45 4.14 18.12
N LYS A 190 16.66 3.81 17.64
CA LYS A 190 17.91 4.29 18.21
C LYS A 190 18.48 5.38 17.31
N GLY A 191 18.41 6.62 17.76
CA GLY A 191 18.89 7.77 16.99
C GLY A 191 20.41 7.88 16.93
N GLU A 192 20.91 8.83 16.12
CA GLU A 192 22.33 9.17 16.02
C GLU A 192 22.81 9.76 17.35
N MET A 193 23.96 9.28 17.82
CA MET A 193 24.61 9.80 19.04
C MET A 193 25.27 11.16 18.74
N TYR A 194 25.86 11.31 17.55
CA TYR A 194 26.45 12.54 17.04
C TYR A 194 26.04 12.73 15.56
N THR A 195 26.06 13.96 15.07
CA THR A 195 25.65 14.30 13.69
C THR A 195 26.42 13.56 12.61
N THR A 196 27.70 13.25 12.87
CA THR A 196 28.60 12.55 11.92
C THR A 196 28.65 11.03 12.13
N ALA A 197 28.07 10.51 13.22
CA ALA A 197 28.25 9.11 13.58
C ALA A 197 27.44 8.14 12.68
N ASN A 198 26.31 8.57 12.12
CA ASN A 198 25.36 7.78 11.31
C ASN A 198 25.16 6.33 11.85
N ASN A 199 25.07 6.19 13.17
CA ASN A 199 24.90 4.92 13.86
C ASN A 199 23.44 4.69 14.24
N GLN A 200 22.49 5.29 13.51
CA GLN A 200 21.07 5.15 13.71
C GLN A 200 20.60 3.75 13.30
N PHE A 201 19.70 3.22 14.08
CA PHE A 201 18.96 2.01 13.76
C PHE A 201 17.49 2.24 14.10
N ASN A 202 16.63 2.26 13.07
CA ASN A 202 15.22 2.41 13.22
C ASN A 202 14.53 1.22 12.55
N MET A 203 13.57 0.64 13.23
CA MET A 203 12.78 -0.48 12.69
C MET A 203 11.32 -0.25 13.07
N ASN A 204 10.42 -0.46 12.12
CA ASN A 204 9.01 -0.62 12.40
C ASN A 204 8.51 -1.94 11.83
N ALA A 205 7.62 -2.59 12.55
CA ALA A 205 6.94 -3.80 12.11
C ALA A 205 5.49 -3.72 12.57
N GLY A 206 4.55 -4.09 11.72
CA GLY A 206 3.14 -3.97 12.02
C GLY A 206 2.26 -4.94 11.27
N ILE A 207 1.04 -5.08 11.78
CA ILE A 207 -0.03 -5.85 11.18
C ILE A 207 -1.30 -4.99 11.17
N ALA A 208 -2.04 -5.06 10.07
CA ALA A 208 -3.31 -4.37 9.93
C ALA A 208 -4.36 -5.26 9.27
N PHE A 209 -5.61 -4.98 9.60
CA PHE A 209 -6.79 -5.60 9.00
C PHE A 209 -7.72 -4.51 8.49
N PHE A 210 -8.13 -4.62 7.23
CA PHE A 210 -9.09 -3.74 6.57
C PHE A 210 -10.31 -4.54 6.15
N HIS A 211 -11.39 -3.85 5.83
CA HIS A 211 -12.68 -4.46 5.43
C HIS A 211 -13.22 -5.43 6.49
N VAL A 212 -13.04 -5.07 7.77
CA VAL A 212 -13.45 -5.94 8.89
C VAL A 212 -14.97 -6.17 8.90
N SER A 213 -15.75 -5.19 8.42
CA SER A 213 -17.20 -5.28 8.27
C SER A 213 -17.66 -6.16 7.09
N GLN A 214 -16.75 -6.56 6.19
CA GLN A 214 -17.03 -7.31 4.97
C GLN A 214 -18.23 -6.76 4.20
N PRO A 215 -18.21 -5.47 3.80
CA PRO A 215 -19.36 -4.82 3.18
C PRO A 215 -19.75 -5.52 1.87
N ASN A 216 -21.04 -5.51 1.54
CA ASN A 216 -21.52 -5.97 0.25
C ASN A 216 -21.21 -4.93 -0.83
N VAL A 217 -20.41 -5.32 -1.83
CA VAL A 217 -19.92 -4.47 -2.92
C VAL A 217 -20.53 -4.82 -4.28
N SER A 218 -21.56 -5.68 -4.31
CA SER A 218 -22.27 -6.07 -5.53
C SER A 218 -22.98 -4.88 -6.17
N PHE A 219 -22.87 -4.76 -7.50
CA PHE A 219 -23.64 -3.83 -8.30
C PHE A 219 -25.07 -4.34 -8.58
N TYR A 220 -25.31 -5.64 -8.41
CA TYR A 220 -26.64 -6.24 -8.58
C TYR A 220 -27.36 -6.31 -7.24
N SER A 221 -28.61 -5.84 -7.20
CA SER A 221 -29.42 -5.82 -5.98
C SER A 221 -29.79 -7.22 -5.48
N ALA A 222 -29.92 -8.19 -6.38
CA ALA A 222 -30.25 -9.58 -6.06
C ALA A 222 -29.08 -10.44 -5.61
N SER A 223 -27.83 -9.96 -5.75
CA SER A 223 -26.63 -10.72 -5.40
C SER A 223 -25.88 -10.10 -4.22
N LYS A 224 -25.18 -10.94 -3.49
CA LYS A 224 -24.24 -10.51 -2.43
C LYS A 224 -22.81 -10.84 -2.84
N ASP A 225 -21.96 -9.84 -2.85
CA ASP A 225 -20.52 -9.97 -3.01
C ASP A 225 -19.84 -9.25 -1.85
N ASN A 226 -19.46 -10.02 -0.83
CA ASN A 226 -18.84 -9.46 0.35
C ASN A 226 -17.35 -9.26 0.11
N LEU A 227 -16.87 -8.03 0.35
CA LEU A 227 -15.46 -7.68 0.25
C LEU A 227 -14.66 -8.47 1.30
N PRO A 228 -13.65 -9.27 0.89
CA PRO A 228 -12.87 -10.05 1.85
C PRO A 228 -12.04 -9.15 2.75
N ILE A 229 -11.83 -9.60 3.98
CA ILE A 229 -10.87 -8.97 4.90
C ILE A 229 -9.49 -8.95 4.22
N LYS A 230 -8.85 -7.79 4.24
CA LYS A 230 -7.47 -7.60 3.82
C LYS A 230 -6.57 -7.55 5.04
N MET A 231 -5.59 -8.45 5.10
CA MET A 231 -4.51 -8.46 6.09
C MET A 231 -3.24 -7.91 5.45
N ALA A 232 -2.59 -6.96 6.11
CA ALA A 232 -1.31 -6.40 5.71
C ALA A 232 -0.30 -6.57 6.84
N ILE A 233 0.87 -7.15 6.54
CA ILE A 233 2.02 -7.24 7.44
C ILE A 233 3.15 -6.47 6.78
N HIS A 234 3.80 -5.60 7.52
CA HIS A 234 4.88 -4.80 6.98
C HIS A 234 6.05 -4.67 7.95
N THR A 235 7.22 -4.47 7.38
CA THR A 235 8.44 -4.11 8.11
C THR A 235 9.25 -3.14 7.27
N ASN A 236 9.80 -2.12 7.92
CA ASN A 236 10.72 -1.18 7.32
C ASN A 236 11.85 -0.88 8.31
N ILE A 237 13.10 -0.97 7.85
CA ILE A 237 14.28 -0.84 8.69
C ILE A 237 15.21 0.20 8.08
N LEU A 238 15.78 1.07 8.89
CA LEU A 238 16.87 1.95 8.49
C LEU A 238 18.12 1.62 9.31
N ILE A 239 19.19 1.26 8.61
CA ILE A 239 20.48 0.88 9.18
C ILE A 239 21.52 1.88 8.71
N GLY A 240 21.98 2.79 9.58
CA GLY A 240 23.06 3.69 9.31
C GLY A 240 24.41 3.00 9.46
N PHE A 241 25.32 3.21 8.50
CA PHE A 241 26.70 2.73 8.63
C PHE A 241 27.55 3.74 9.42
N LYS A 242 28.13 3.25 10.50
CA LYS A 242 28.94 4.07 11.42
C LYS A 242 30.00 4.87 10.66
N ASN A 243 30.11 6.15 10.98
CA ASN A 243 31.08 7.09 10.37
C ASN A 243 30.98 7.19 8.83
N SER A 244 29.77 6.98 8.27
CA SER A 244 29.53 7.02 6.84
C SER A 244 28.25 7.81 6.54
N LYS A 245 28.16 8.42 5.37
CA LYS A 245 26.94 9.06 4.86
C LYS A 245 25.94 8.06 4.23
N ARG A 246 26.17 6.78 4.39
CA ARG A 246 25.39 5.70 3.77
C ARG A 246 24.49 5.04 4.79
N SER A 247 23.30 4.64 4.35
CA SER A 247 22.37 3.83 5.13
C SER A 247 21.66 2.83 4.22
N LEU A 248 21.30 1.67 4.75
CA LEU A 248 20.44 0.71 4.05
C LEU A 248 19.02 0.80 4.59
N ILE A 249 18.05 0.63 3.69
CA ILE A 249 16.63 0.62 4.00
C ILE A 249 16.01 -0.67 3.43
N PRO A 250 16.18 -1.82 4.09
CA PRO A 250 15.40 -3.01 3.76
C PRO A 250 13.95 -2.83 4.17
N SER A 251 13.03 -3.26 3.31
CA SER A 251 11.58 -3.21 3.56
C SER A 251 10.88 -4.44 3.02
N PHE A 252 9.79 -4.80 3.69
CA PHE A 252 8.99 -5.98 3.40
C PHE A 252 7.52 -5.67 3.60
N GLU A 253 6.69 -6.17 2.70
CA GLU A 253 5.23 -6.15 2.79
C GLU A 253 4.67 -7.51 2.40
N TYR A 254 3.71 -7.99 3.18
CA TYR A 254 2.84 -9.10 2.85
C TYR A 254 1.38 -8.65 2.95
N VAL A 255 0.64 -8.78 1.86
CA VAL A 255 -0.81 -8.49 1.83
C VAL A 255 -1.55 -9.73 1.39
N GLN A 256 -2.62 -10.05 2.10
CA GLN A 256 -3.56 -11.11 1.73
C GLN A 256 -4.99 -10.55 1.75
N GLN A 257 -5.73 -10.75 0.66
CA GLN A 257 -7.14 -10.40 0.54
C GLN A 257 -7.89 -11.55 -0.14
N GLY A 258 -8.67 -12.29 0.63
CA GLY A 258 -9.27 -13.53 0.15
C GLY A 258 -8.22 -14.54 -0.31
N PRO A 259 -8.31 -15.06 -1.55
CA PRO A 259 -7.32 -16.00 -2.11
C PRO A 259 -6.04 -15.31 -2.61
N LEU A 260 -6.06 -14.00 -2.80
CA LEU A 260 -4.97 -13.24 -3.40
C LEU A 260 -3.92 -12.91 -2.35
N LYS A 261 -2.65 -13.10 -2.73
CA LYS A 261 -1.47 -12.82 -1.91
C LYS A 261 -0.51 -11.97 -2.69
N ASN A 262 0.05 -10.95 -2.04
CA ASN A 262 1.10 -10.12 -2.59
C ASN A 262 2.25 -10.05 -1.59
N ILE A 263 3.46 -10.29 -2.05
CA ILE A 263 4.69 -10.20 -1.25
C ILE A 263 5.63 -9.27 -1.98
N VAL A 264 6.01 -8.19 -1.30
CA VAL A 264 6.98 -7.22 -1.80
C VAL A 264 8.15 -7.16 -0.82
N ALA A 265 9.36 -7.34 -1.32
CA ALA A 265 10.56 -7.22 -0.52
C ALA A 265 11.64 -6.49 -1.31
N GLY A 266 12.45 -5.69 -0.65
CA GLY A 266 13.49 -4.96 -1.32
C GLY A 266 14.39 -4.17 -0.40
N VAL A 267 15.31 -3.42 -1.00
CA VAL A 267 16.29 -2.61 -0.30
C VAL A 267 16.64 -1.35 -1.07
N LEU A 268 16.73 -0.23 -0.35
CA LEU A 268 17.27 1.01 -0.88
C LEU A 268 18.60 1.35 -0.17
N LEU A 269 19.58 1.80 -0.92
CA LEU A 269 20.81 2.42 -0.41
C LEU A 269 20.56 3.93 -0.37
N ARG A 270 20.56 4.51 0.83
CA ARG A 270 20.39 5.94 1.07
C ARG A 270 21.75 6.60 1.28
N LEU A 271 22.02 7.65 0.50
CA LEU A 271 23.23 8.46 0.54
C LEU A 271 22.86 9.86 1.02
N LYS A 272 23.37 10.29 2.16
CA LYS A 272 23.27 11.69 2.61
C LYS A 272 24.23 12.52 1.77
N LEU A 273 23.70 13.48 1.02
CA LEU A 273 24.49 14.40 0.21
C LEU A 273 24.91 15.62 1.03
N ILE A 274 23.95 16.17 1.78
CA ILE A 274 24.12 17.37 2.60
C ILE A 274 23.61 17.03 4.01
N ASP A 275 24.43 17.30 5.02
CA ASP A 275 24.03 17.17 6.42
C ASP A 275 23.27 18.42 6.87
N GLU A 276 22.17 18.23 7.58
CA GLU A 276 21.36 19.32 8.11
C GLU A 276 22.10 20.05 9.24
N SER A 277 22.13 21.40 9.19
CA SER A 277 22.66 22.21 10.28
C SER A 277 21.69 22.20 11.47
N LYS A 278 22.12 21.66 12.61
CA LYS A 278 21.32 21.61 13.83
C LYS A 278 21.20 22.96 14.54
N TYR A 279 22.10 23.89 14.30
CA TYR A 279 22.20 25.14 15.04
C TYR A 279 21.64 26.34 14.27
N THR A 280 21.94 26.47 13.01
CA THR A 280 21.58 27.66 12.21
C THR A 280 20.30 27.47 11.41
N GLY A 281 19.92 26.23 11.08
CA GLY A 281 18.75 25.92 10.23
C GLY A 281 18.89 26.39 8.77
N PHE A 282 20.02 27.01 8.41
CA PHE A 282 20.26 27.53 7.06
C PHE A 282 20.58 26.42 6.06
N ILE A 283 21.31 25.40 6.49
CA ILE A 283 21.65 24.27 5.63
C ILE A 283 20.58 23.19 5.81
N LYS A 284 19.80 22.97 4.78
CA LYS A 284 18.79 21.92 4.75
C LYS A 284 19.39 20.62 4.24
N GLY A 285 19.07 19.51 4.92
CA GLY A 285 19.57 18.20 4.54
C GLY A 285 19.07 17.77 3.15
N ALA A 286 19.94 17.04 2.44
CA ALA A 286 19.60 16.39 1.18
C ALA A 286 20.11 14.96 1.17
N ALA A 287 19.30 14.04 0.63
CA ALA A 287 19.67 12.64 0.46
C ALA A 287 19.09 12.07 -0.82
N ILE A 288 19.74 11.06 -1.37
CA ILE A 288 19.24 10.26 -2.48
C ILE A 288 19.25 8.79 -2.05
N SER A 289 18.18 8.08 -2.39
CA SER A 289 18.07 6.64 -2.17
C SER A 289 17.88 5.93 -3.51
N LEU A 290 18.65 4.89 -3.74
CA LEU A 290 18.62 4.10 -4.97
C LEU A 290 18.52 2.63 -4.60
N GLY A 291 17.77 1.87 -5.36
CA GLY A 291 17.61 0.42 -5.16
C GLY A 291 16.37 -0.11 -5.82
N GLY A 292 15.74 -1.08 -5.21
CA GLY A 292 14.51 -1.64 -5.76
C GLY A 292 13.88 -2.69 -4.87
N HIS A 293 12.68 -3.07 -5.27
CA HIS A 293 11.88 -4.11 -4.66
C HIS A 293 11.57 -5.20 -5.69
N CYS A 294 11.25 -6.37 -5.20
CA CYS A 294 10.72 -7.47 -5.98
C CYS A 294 9.32 -7.80 -5.47
N ARG A 295 8.33 -7.77 -6.36
CA ARG A 295 7.01 -8.33 -6.11
C ARG A 295 7.04 -9.77 -6.57
N ILE A 296 7.04 -10.69 -5.61
CA ILE A 296 7.28 -12.12 -5.86
C ILE A 296 6.22 -12.67 -6.82
N GLY A 297 6.69 -13.25 -7.94
CA GLY A 297 5.85 -13.82 -8.98
C GLY A 297 5.21 -12.81 -9.94
N ASP A 298 5.53 -11.50 -9.84
CA ASP A 298 4.92 -10.48 -10.69
C ASP A 298 5.92 -9.52 -11.33
N ALA A 299 6.71 -8.76 -10.54
CA ALA A 299 7.53 -7.69 -11.09
C ALA A 299 8.82 -7.41 -10.29
N VAL A 300 9.83 -6.88 -10.98
CA VAL A 300 10.98 -6.20 -10.37
C VAL A 300 10.75 -4.69 -10.47
N ILE A 301 11.03 -3.97 -9.37
CA ILE A 301 10.63 -2.58 -9.18
C ILE A 301 11.86 -1.72 -8.84
N PRO A 302 12.65 -1.25 -9.82
CA PRO A 302 13.67 -0.25 -9.58
C PRO A 302 13.05 1.03 -9.03
N GLN A 303 13.76 1.68 -8.10
CA GLN A 303 13.29 2.86 -7.39
C GLN A 303 14.39 3.87 -7.14
N ILE A 304 14.02 5.14 -7.22
CA ILE A 304 14.81 6.28 -6.80
C ILE A 304 13.96 7.17 -5.89
N MET A 305 14.54 7.65 -4.79
CA MET A 305 13.91 8.65 -3.93
C MET A 305 14.91 9.77 -3.64
N MET A 306 14.48 10.99 -3.84
CA MET A 306 15.23 12.20 -3.56
C MET A 306 14.57 12.95 -2.40
N GLU A 307 15.36 13.26 -1.38
CA GLU A 307 14.92 14.00 -0.19
C GLU A 307 15.64 15.36 -0.16
N PHE A 308 14.89 16.41 0.03
CA PHE A 308 15.43 17.75 0.20
C PHE A 308 14.60 18.52 1.23
N ALA A 309 15.24 18.92 2.30
CA ALA A 309 14.58 19.63 3.41
C ALA A 309 13.36 18.84 3.95
N SER A 310 12.18 19.42 3.77
CA SER A 310 10.88 18.86 4.19
C SER A 310 10.20 18.04 3.10
N TYR A 311 10.79 17.94 1.92
CA TYR A 311 10.18 17.28 0.76
C TYR A 311 10.91 16.01 0.39
N ALA A 312 10.17 15.03 -0.12
CA ALA A 312 10.74 13.89 -0.82
C ALA A 312 9.92 13.55 -2.07
N ILE A 313 10.62 13.13 -3.12
CA ILE A 313 10.03 12.67 -4.38
C ILE A 313 10.55 11.26 -4.63
N GLY A 314 9.65 10.29 -4.75
CA GLY A 314 9.95 8.92 -5.10
C GLY A 314 9.43 8.59 -6.50
N LEU A 315 10.25 7.89 -7.28
CA LEU A 315 9.90 7.36 -8.59
C LEU A 315 10.17 5.87 -8.60
N SER A 316 9.26 5.09 -9.15
CA SER A 316 9.47 3.66 -9.38
C SER A 316 8.83 3.20 -10.68
N TYR A 317 9.32 2.11 -11.21
CA TYR A 317 8.79 1.48 -12.40
C TYR A 317 8.68 -0.02 -12.21
N ASP A 318 7.47 -0.57 -12.38
CA ASP A 318 7.23 -2.01 -12.32
C ASP A 318 7.63 -2.65 -13.66
N VAL A 319 8.64 -3.51 -13.65
CA VAL A 319 9.02 -4.33 -14.79
C VAL A 319 8.41 -5.72 -14.59
N ASN A 320 7.40 -6.07 -15.39
CA ASN A 320 6.72 -7.36 -15.26
C ASN A 320 7.66 -8.52 -15.62
N THR A 321 7.67 -9.52 -14.74
CA THR A 321 8.44 -10.78 -14.93
C THR A 321 7.53 -12.01 -14.91
N SER A 322 6.23 -11.81 -14.72
CA SER A 322 5.19 -12.86 -14.72
C SER A 322 4.76 -13.26 -16.13
N GLY A 323 3.81 -14.18 -16.24
CA GLY A 323 3.17 -14.53 -17.51
C GLY A 323 2.57 -13.36 -18.30
N LEU A 324 2.31 -12.23 -17.62
CA LEU A 324 1.88 -10.97 -18.26
C LEU A 324 2.95 -10.36 -19.18
N THR A 325 4.21 -10.76 -19.08
CA THR A 325 5.31 -10.27 -19.93
C THR A 325 5.02 -10.50 -21.43
N SER A 326 4.35 -11.59 -21.78
CA SER A 326 3.98 -11.91 -23.17
C SER A 326 3.02 -10.87 -23.78
N VAL A 327 2.16 -10.26 -22.96
CA VAL A 327 1.16 -9.27 -23.40
C VAL A 327 1.67 -7.84 -23.21
N THR A 328 2.40 -7.58 -22.10
CA THR A 328 2.87 -6.24 -21.73
C THR A 328 4.24 -5.88 -22.30
N SER A 329 4.97 -6.85 -22.89
CA SER A 329 6.39 -6.69 -23.28
C SER A 329 7.26 -6.21 -22.11
N GLY A 330 6.96 -6.67 -20.88
CA GLY A 330 7.64 -6.28 -19.65
C GLY A 330 7.23 -4.92 -19.08
N LYS A 331 6.35 -4.17 -19.76
CA LYS A 331 5.91 -2.83 -19.31
C LYS A 331 4.80 -2.97 -18.25
N GLY A 332 5.13 -2.82 -16.98
CA GLY A 332 4.21 -2.95 -15.86
C GLY A 332 3.53 -1.63 -15.52
N GLY A 333 4.20 -0.75 -14.80
CA GLY A 333 3.59 0.51 -14.36
C GLY A 333 4.60 1.52 -13.84
N PHE A 334 4.23 2.77 -13.93
CA PHE A 334 4.98 3.91 -13.38
C PHE A 334 4.31 4.40 -12.11
N GLU A 335 5.09 4.73 -11.09
CA GLU A 335 4.59 5.30 -9.85
C GLU A 335 5.45 6.48 -9.42
N ILE A 336 4.77 7.56 -9.02
CA ILE A 336 5.38 8.73 -8.41
C ILE A 336 4.79 8.96 -7.03
N SER A 337 5.63 9.28 -6.06
CA SER A 337 5.23 9.67 -4.72
C SER A 337 5.82 11.03 -4.36
N LEU A 338 5.02 11.83 -3.65
CA LEU A 338 5.42 13.14 -3.11
C LEU A 338 5.16 13.10 -1.61
N ARG A 339 6.14 13.52 -0.81
CA ARG A 339 6.05 13.65 0.65
C ARG A 339 6.44 15.04 1.09
N TYR A 340 5.64 15.60 1.98
CA TYR A 340 5.96 16.80 2.71
C TYR A 340 5.86 16.56 4.21
N LEU A 341 6.91 16.91 4.95
CA LEU A 341 6.98 16.82 6.40
C LEU A 341 7.21 18.21 6.99
N ASN A 342 6.22 18.72 7.71
CA ASN A 342 6.40 20.00 8.39
C ASN A 342 7.00 19.78 9.77
N PRO A 343 8.13 20.42 10.11
CA PRO A 343 8.58 20.50 11.48
C PRO A 343 7.50 21.18 12.31
N ASN A 344 6.90 20.47 13.21
CA ASN A 344 5.75 20.80 14.09
C ASN A 344 5.31 22.29 14.11
N PRO A 345 4.22 22.69 13.43
CA PRO A 345 3.78 24.09 13.35
C PRO A 345 3.26 24.65 14.70
N PHE A 346 2.96 23.76 15.66
CA PHE A 346 2.36 24.15 16.96
C PHE A 346 3.37 24.38 18.08
N THR A 347 4.67 24.25 17.81
CA THR A 347 5.70 24.45 18.85
C THR A 347 6.93 25.09 18.26
N GLY A 348 7.20 26.35 18.66
CA GLY A 348 8.40 27.10 18.31
C GLY A 348 9.70 26.66 18.99
N LYS A 349 9.82 25.43 19.51
CA LYS A 349 11.04 24.93 20.19
C LYS A 349 11.49 23.60 19.59
N SER A 350 12.81 23.48 19.48
CA SER A 350 13.57 22.30 19.05
C SER A 350 13.04 20.99 19.64
N ILE A 351 12.96 19.95 18.81
CA ILE A 351 12.65 18.57 19.22
C ILE A 351 13.72 18.12 20.23
N THR A 352 13.33 17.94 21.47
CA THR A 352 14.23 17.40 22.50
C THR A 352 14.43 15.90 22.29
N THR A 353 15.59 15.38 22.72
CA THR A 353 16.00 13.97 22.61
C THR A 353 15.09 12.95 23.28
N LYS A 354 14.01 13.38 23.95
CA LYS A 354 13.03 12.55 24.69
C LYS A 354 11.78 12.19 23.90
N THR A 355 11.61 12.71 22.69
CA THR A 355 10.42 12.38 21.87
C THR A 355 10.64 11.06 21.10
N PRO A 356 9.65 10.16 21.03
CA PRO A 356 9.75 8.97 20.20
C PRO A 356 10.16 9.33 18.78
N ARG A 357 11.17 8.64 18.24
CA ARG A 357 11.60 8.84 16.87
C ARG A 357 10.97 7.77 16.01
N PHE A 358 10.47 8.16 14.87
CA PHE A 358 9.91 7.29 13.87
C PHE A 358 10.77 7.29 12.62
N PHE A 359 10.60 6.27 11.81
CA PHE A 359 11.16 6.22 10.47
C PHE A 359 10.38 7.20 9.55
N ASN A 360 11.09 8.07 8.85
CA ASN A 360 10.50 9.04 7.92
C ASN A 360 10.66 8.54 6.49
#